data_b3045b383a67644be12ba9ee88d0ee63
#
_entry.id   b3045b383a67644be12ba9ee88d0ee63
#
_cell.length_a   1.000
_cell.length_b   1.000
_cell.length_c   1.000
_cell.angle_alpha   90.00
_cell.angle_beta   90.00
_cell.angle_gamma   90.00
#
_symmetry.space_group_name_H-M   'P 1'
#
loop_
_entity.id
_entity.type
_entity.pdbx_description
1 polymer ?
#
loop_
_entity_poly.entity_id
_entity_poly.type
_entity_poly.pdbx_seq_one_letter_code
_entity_poly.pdbx_strand_id
1 'polypeptide(L)'
;SGRRRIAVPETRRKPGRGTLKMTGAKENNLNNVTLEVPIGTLTVVTGVSGSGKSSLITDTLAPALANRLNHAHRRTGPYRKITGLEKLDKVINIDQSPIGRTPRSNPATYIGLWDDIRALFASTAEAKARGYAPGRFSFNVSGGRCEACKGDGQIKIEMHFLPDVYVPCEVCNGERYNRETLQVTYRGKNISEVLDMTVEDALHFFENIPGIRRKLQTLFDVGLGYIRLGQPATTLSGGEAQRVKLASELQKRQSGKTFYILDEPTTGLHFEDVRQLLEVLQRLVDAGNTVLVIEHNLDVIKCADHIVDLGPEGGDRGGTIVAQGTPEEVAEVEGSYTGHFVKRMLEADRQLASR
;
A
#
# COMPACT_ATOMS: atom_id res chain seq x y z
N SER A 1 -17.76 -20.48 -9.29
CA SER A 1 -17.57 -21.93 -9.08
C SER A 1 -17.44 -22.33 -7.59
N GLY A 2 -17.35 -21.39 -6.63
CA GLY A 2 -17.28 -21.64 -5.18
C GLY A 2 -15.98 -22.32 -4.67
N ARG A 3 -15.06 -22.64 -5.56
CA ARG A 3 -13.81 -23.35 -5.21
C ARG A 3 -12.73 -22.48 -4.58
N ARG A 4 -12.79 -21.16 -4.80
CA ARG A 4 -11.87 -20.19 -4.18
C ARG A 4 -12.72 -19.17 -3.42
N ARG A 5 -12.54 -19.09 -2.13
CA ARG A 5 -13.21 -18.11 -1.26
C ARG A 5 -12.23 -17.57 -0.22
N ILE A 6 -12.45 -16.34 0.19
CA ILE A 6 -11.87 -15.77 1.40
C ILE A 6 -12.86 -16.08 2.52
N ALA A 7 -12.44 -16.86 3.51
CA ALA A 7 -13.29 -17.23 4.61
C ALA A 7 -13.56 -16.04 5.53
N VAL A 8 -14.78 -15.96 6.05
CA VAL A 8 -15.12 -15.01 7.13
C VAL A 8 -14.38 -15.45 8.41
N PRO A 9 -13.75 -14.52 9.15
CA PRO A 9 -13.16 -14.84 10.44
C PRO A 9 -14.18 -15.46 11.40
N GLU A 10 -13.81 -16.52 12.12
CA GLU A 10 -14.69 -17.18 13.10
C GLU A 10 -15.11 -16.25 14.24
N THR A 11 -14.24 -15.34 14.61
CA THR A 11 -14.48 -14.33 15.65
C THR A 11 -14.01 -12.95 15.20
N ARG A 12 -14.81 -11.92 15.54
CA ARG A 12 -14.41 -10.53 15.33
C ARG A 12 -13.56 -10.03 16.52
N ARG A 13 -12.51 -9.26 16.23
CA ARG A 13 -11.73 -8.64 17.30
C ARG A 13 -12.58 -7.61 18.04
N LYS A 14 -12.52 -7.65 19.36
CA LYS A 14 -13.16 -6.64 20.20
C LYS A 14 -12.21 -5.45 20.41
N PRO A 15 -12.74 -4.22 20.58
CA PRO A 15 -11.90 -3.06 20.84
C PRO A 15 -11.17 -3.23 22.18
N GLY A 16 -9.91 -3.67 22.13
CA GLY A 16 -9.10 -3.93 23.33
C GLY A 16 -8.57 -2.66 24.01
N ARG A 17 -8.53 -1.54 23.29
CA ARG A 17 -7.94 -0.28 23.74
C ARG A 17 -8.90 0.92 23.69
N GLY A 18 -10.20 0.68 23.52
CA GLY A 18 -11.21 1.74 23.39
C GLY A 18 -11.43 2.15 21.93
N THR A 19 -11.97 3.34 21.74
CA THR A 19 -12.44 3.83 20.43
C THR A 19 -11.88 5.21 20.14
N LEU A 20 -11.35 5.41 18.95
CA LEU A 20 -11.12 6.73 18.38
C LEU A 20 -12.48 7.31 17.95
N LYS A 21 -12.86 8.48 18.46
CA LYS A 21 -14.13 9.12 18.12
C LYS A 21 -13.91 10.53 17.62
N MET A 22 -14.37 10.79 16.38
CA MET A 22 -14.45 12.11 15.79
C MET A 22 -15.92 12.56 15.75
N THR A 23 -16.22 13.74 16.23
CA THR A 23 -17.57 14.29 16.26
C THR A 23 -17.67 15.58 15.46
N GLY A 24 -18.80 15.78 14.79
CA GLY A 24 -19.12 17.03 14.14
C GLY A 24 -18.38 17.29 12.83
N ALA A 25 -18.03 16.26 12.07
CA ALA A 25 -17.42 16.41 10.74
C ALA A 25 -18.43 17.01 9.75
N LYS A 26 -17.99 18.03 8.98
CA LYS A 26 -18.86 18.84 8.10
C LYS A 26 -18.20 19.22 6.78
N GLU A 27 -17.13 18.54 6.38
CA GLU A 27 -16.47 18.82 5.09
C GLU A 27 -17.36 18.39 3.92
N ASN A 28 -17.44 19.22 2.89
CA ASN A 28 -18.27 19.02 1.70
C ASN A 28 -19.75 18.67 2.06
N ASN A 29 -20.20 17.48 1.67
CA ASN A 29 -21.57 17.03 1.91
C ASN A 29 -21.79 16.39 3.30
N LEU A 30 -20.79 16.33 4.17
CA LEU A 30 -20.94 15.71 5.49
C LEU A 30 -21.91 16.48 6.39
N ASN A 31 -22.90 15.78 6.93
CA ASN A 31 -23.95 16.34 7.76
C ASN A 31 -23.69 16.08 9.27
N ASN A 32 -22.72 16.82 9.86
CA ASN A 32 -22.39 16.76 11.28
C ASN A 32 -22.10 15.33 11.78
N VAL A 33 -21.29 14.59 11.01
CA VAL A 33 -21.04 13.15 11.18
C VAL A 33 -20.25 12.87 12.45
N THR A 34 -20.61 11.78 13.14
CA THR A 34 -19.84 11.20 14.24
C THR A 34 -19.28 9.86 13.80
N LEU A 35 -17.95 9.78 13.66
CA LEU A 35 -17.23 8.58 13.30
C LEU A 35 -16.64 7.91 14.54
N GLU A 36 -16.85 6.60 14.67
CA GLU A 36 -16.24 5.77 15.70
C GLU A 36 -15.39 4.68 15.06
N VAL A 37 -14.12 4.58 15.47
CA VAL A 37 -13.16 3.58 15.00
C VAL A 37 -12.60 2.82 16.19
N PRO A 38 -12.95 1.54 16.37
CA PRO A 38 -12.39 0.72 17.44
C PRO A 38 -10.87 0.55 17.26
N ILE A 39 -10.09 0.82 18.31
CA ILE A 39 -8.63 0.77 18.27
C ILE A 39 -8.16 -0.69 18.36
N GLY A 40 -7.22 -1.07 17.47
CA GLY A 40 -6.70 -2.44 17.37
C GLY A 40 -7.57 -3.36 16.53
N THR A 41 -8.33 -2.82 15.59
CA THR A 41 -9.22 -3.57 14.71
C THR A 41 -8.99 -3.21 13.23
N LEU A 42 -9.51 -4.05 12.34
CA LEU A 42 -9.70 -3.74 10.93
C LEU A 42 -11.08 -3.09 10.75
N THR A 43 -11.09 -1.79 10.52
CA THR A 43 -12.30 -1.01 10.22
C THR A 43 -12.39 -0.74 8.72
N VAL A 44 -13.53 -1.03 8.11
CA VAL A 44 -13.78 -0.75 6.70
C VAL A 44 -14.86 0.32 6.56
N VAL A 45 -14.53 1.39 5.83
CA VAL A 45 -15.45 2.48 5.49
C VAL A 45 -16.04 2.21 4.11
N THR A 46 -17.35 2.10 4.05
CA THR A 46 -18.11 1.74 2.85
C THR A 46 -19.14 2.81 2.51
N GLY A 47 -19.85 2.61 1.43
CA GLY A 47 -20.93 3.46 0.96
C GLY A 47 -20.85 3.75 -0.53
N VAL A 48 -21.93 4.26 -1.10
CA VAL A 48 -22.02 4.59 -2.53
C VAL A 48 -21.01 5.68 -2.94
N SER A 49 -20.73 5.81 -4.23
CA SER A 49 -19.89 6.89 -4.72
C SER A 49 -20.51 8.25 -4.38
N GLY A 50 -19.67 9.20 -3.91
CA GLY A 50 -20.13 10.53 -3.49
C GLY A 50 -20.84 10.57 -2.14
N SER A 51 -20.89 9.46 -1.35
CA SER A 51 -21.52 9.48 -0.02
C SER A 51 -20.75 10.25 1.06
N GLY A 52 -19.53 10.73 0.76
CA GLY A 52 -18.71 11.50 1.69
C GLY A 52 -17.55 10.75 2.33
N LYS A 53 -17.22 9.53 1.89
CA LYS A 53 -16.10 8.72 2.43
C LYS A 53 -14.77 9.48 2.40
N SER A 54 -14.38 10.01 1.24
CA SER A 54 -13.12 10.75 1.09
C SER A 54 -13.13 12.04 1.93
N SER A 55 -14.25 12.77 1.95
CA SER A 55 -14.41 13.96 2.78
C SER A 55 -14.25 13.66 4.28
N LEU A 56 -14.79 12.53 4.75
CA LEU A 56 -14.67 12.12 6.15
C LEU A 56 -13.28 11.64 6.50
N ILE A 57 -12.70 10.75 5.67
CA ILE A 57 -11.45 10.07 5.98
C ILE A 57 -10.25 10.84 5.45
N THR A 58 -10.20 11.14 4.16
CA THR A 58 -9.02 11.72 3.50
C THR A 58 -8.86 13.21 3.78
N ASP A 59 -9.98 13.96 3.77
CA ASP A 59 -9.95 15.41 3.91
C ASP A 59 -10.10 15.87 5.39
N THR A 60 -10.67 15.03 6.26
CA THR A 60 -10.91 15.42 7.66
C THR A 60 -10.10 14.57 8.65
N LEU A 61 -10.32 13.24 8.72
CA LEU A 61 -9.69 12.39 9.74
C LEU A 61 -8.18 12.28 9.57
N ALA A 62 -7.71 11.91 8.38
CA ALA A 62 -6.29 11.67 8.12
C ALA A 62 -5.41 12.91 8.41
N PRO A 63 -5.73 14.12 7.91
CA PRO A 63 -4.97 15.30 8.24
C PRO A 63 -5.11 15.72 9.71
N ALA A 64 -6.27 15.53 10.33
CA ALA A 64 -6.45 15.82 11.76
C ALA A 64 -5.58 14.92 12.64
N LEU A 65 -5.50 13.61 12.34
CA LEU A 65 -4.61 12.67 13.03
C LEU A 65 -3.14 13.01 12.77
N ALA A 66 -2.76 13.32 11.52
CA ALA A 66 -1.39 13.70 11.18
C ALA A 66 -0.93 14.97 11.94
N ASN A 67 -1.80 15.96 12.08
CA ASN A 67 -1.49 17.18 12.84
C ASN A 67 -1.29 16.89 14.33
N ARG A 68 -2.08 15.99 14.92
CA ARG A 68 -2.03 15.66 16.34
C ARG A 68 -0.93 14.68 16.72
N LEU A 69 -0.72 13.63 15.91
CA LEU A 69 0.17 12.53 16.22
C LEU A 69 1.56 12.68 15.55
N ASN A 70 1.60 13.22 14.34
CA ASN A 70 2.85 13.35 13.57
C ASN A 70 3.36 14.80 13.52
N HIS A 71 2.72 15.74 14.25
CA HIS A 71 3.08 17.17 14.26
C HIS A 71 3.11 17.81 12.84
N ALA A 72 2.25 17.32 11.94
CA ALA A 72 2.07 17.90 10.62
C ALA A 72 1.26 19.21 10.69
N HIS A 73 1.33 20.01 9.64
CA HIS A 73 0.55 21.24 9.50
C HIS A 73 -0.30 21.17 8.23
N ARG A 74 -1.29 20.26 8.22
CA ARG A 74 -2.19 20.05 7.09
C ARG A 74 -3.52 20.75 7.32
N ARG A 75 -4.13 21.27 6.23
CA ARG A 75 -5.53 21.72 6.28
C ARG A 75 -6.41 20.51 6.62
N THR A 76 -7.37 20.70 7.51
CA THR A 76 -8.37 19.70 7.88
C THR A 76 -9.76 20.23 7.53
N GLY A 77 -10.65 19.34 7.13
CA GLY A 77 -12.07 19.62 7.11
C GLY A 77 -12.57 20.02 8.54
N PRO A 78 -13.67 20.77 8.64
CA PRO A 78 -14.20 21.20 9.93
C PRO A 78 -14.77 20.01 10.71
N TYR A 79 -14.39 19.91 11.99
CA TYR A 79 -14.93 18.95 12.96
C TYR A 79 -14.98 19.60 14.35
N ARG A 80 -15.78 19.04 15.28
CA ARG A 80 -15.91 19.57 16.64
C ARG A 80 -14.80 19.05 17.57
N LYS A 81 -14.59 17.75 17.64
CA LYS A 81 -13.67 17.11 18.61
C LYS A 81 -13.22 15.73 18.14
N ILE A 82 -11.98 15.37 18.51
CA ILE A 82 -11.45 13.99 18.42
C ILE A 82 -11.03 13.55 19.83
N THR A 83 -11.36 12.31 20.19
CA THR A 83 -10.98 11.66 21.45
C THR A 83 -10.40 10.27 21.17
N GLY A 84 -9.65 9.69 22.11
CA GLY A 84 -9.01 8.37 21.96
C GLY A 84 -7.61 8.44 21.33
N LEU A 85 -7.06 9.63 21.09
CA LEU A 85 -5.73 9.83 20.49
C LEU A 85 -4.59 9.34 21.38
N GLU A 86 -4.77 9.37 22.69
CA GLU A 86 -3.78 8.95 23.69
C GLU A 86 -3.39 7.46 23.60
N LYS A 87 -4.13 6.70 22.84
CA LYS A 87 -3.88 5.28 22.58
C LYS A 87 -3.02 5.02 21.35
N LEU A 88 -2.70 6.06 20.58
CA LEU A 88 -2.03 6.02 19.30
C LEU A 88 -0.71 6.80 19.34
N ASP A 89 0.32 6.28 18.68
CA ASP A 89 1.63 6.96 18.60
C ASP A 89 1.77 7.76 17.30
N LYS A 90 1.23 7.27 16.20
CA LYS A 90 1.35 7.89 14.88
C LYS A 90 0.24 7.45 13.93
N VAL A 91 0.01 8.23 12.88
CA VAL A 91 -0.83 7.86 11.74
C VAL A 91 0.03 7.71 10.48
N ILE A 92 -0.27 6.71 9.67
CA ILE A 92 0.34 6.49 8.36
C ILE A 92 -0.78 6.41 7.35
N ASN A 93 -0.81 7.38 6.44
CA ASN A 93 -1.72 7.39 5.31
C ASN A 93 -1.02 6.78 4.09
N ILE A 94 -1.52 5.67 3.61
CA ILE A 94 -1.01 4.94 2.44
C ILE A 94 -1.94 5.24 1.26
N ASP A 95 -1.63 6.29 0.55
CA ASP A 95 -2.38 6.79 -0.60
C ASP A 95 -1.84 6.24 -1.93
N GLN A 96 -2.57 6.51 -3.01
CA GLN A 96 -2.23 6.09 -4.37
C GLN A 96 -1.26 7.05 -5.09
N SER A 97 -0.67 8.03 -4.40
CA SER A 97 0.31 8.94 -4.99
C SER A 97 1.58 8.19 -5.41
N PRO A 98 2.27 8.61 -6.47
CA PRO A 98 3.49 7.96 -6.94
C PRO A 98 4.58 7.86 -5.86
N ILE A 99 5.35 6.76 -5.87
CA ILE A 99 6.49 6.55 -4.97
C ILE A 99 7.74 7.38 -5.38
N GLY A 100 7.66 8.08 -6.49
CA GLY A 100 8.71 8.98 -6.98
C GLY A 100 8.29 9.63 -8.29
N ARG A 101 9.00 10.70 -8.66
CA ARG A 101 8.70 11.52 -9.84
C ARG A 101 9.70 11.34 -10.98
N THR A 102 10.71 10.51 -10.80
CA THR A 102 11.79 10.30 -11.78
C THR A 102 11.90 8.82 -12.16
N PRO A 103 12.42 8.50 -13.35
CA PRO A 103 12.67 7.12 -13.77
C PRO A 103 13.63 6.33 -12.88
N ARG A 104 14.42 7.02 -12.04
CA ARG A 104 15.35 6.41 -11.07
C ARG A 104 14.66 5.90 -9.81
N SER A 105 13.48 6.45 -9.49
CA SER A 105 12.65 5.91 -8.41
C SER A 105 11.98 4.62 -8.90
N ASN A 106 12.12 3.55 -8.14
CA ASN A 106 11.56 2.23 -8.45
C ASN A 106 11.25 1.45 -7.16
N PRO A 107 10.55 0.32 -7.23
CA PRO A 107 10.22 -0.48 -6.04
C PRO A 107 11.44 -0.87 -5.21
N ALA A 108 12.53 -1.32 -5.84
CA ALA A 108 13.74 -1.75 -5.13
C ALA A 108 14.41 -0.62 -4.34
N THR A 109 14.45 0.60 -4.91
CA THR A 109 15.02 1.77 -4.21
C THR A 109 14.11 2.26 -3.09
N TYR A 110 12.79 2.24 -3.31
CA TYR A 110 11.82 2.75 -2.34
C TYR A 110 11.82 1.95 -1.05
N ILE A 111 11.91 0.62 -1.15
CA ILE A 111 11.94 -0.26 0.04
C ILE A 111 13.37 -0.47 0.60
N GLY A 112 14.38 0.22 0.07
CA GLY A 112 15.78 0.08 0.49
C GLY A 112 16.42 -1.28 0.15
N LEU A 113 15.82 -2.03 -0.75
CA LEU A 113 16.35 -3.33 -1.23
C LEU A 113 17.60 -3.13 -2.07
N TRP A 114 17.63 -2.05 -2.86
CA TRP A 114 18.72 -1.80 -3.81
C TRP A 114 20.07 -1.60 -3.12
N ASP A 115 20.10 -1.06 -1.92
CA ASP A 115 21.33 -0.88 -1.14
C ASP A 115 21.94 -2.22 -0.74
N ASP A 116 21.15 -3.20 -0.35
CA ASP A 116 21.59 -4.55 -0.01
C ASP A 116 22.13 -5.27 -1.26
N ILE A 117 21.46 -5.13 -2.40
CA ILE A 117 21.90 -5.73 -3.67
C ILE A 117 23.23 -5.11 -4.11
N ARG A 118 23.41 -3.79 -4.02
CA ARG A 118 24.67 -3.13 -4.34
C ARG A 118 25.81 -3.61 -3.44
N ALA A 119 25.55 -3.76 -2.16
CA ALA A 119 26.52 -4.30 -1.20
C ALA A 119 26.90 -5.75 -1.53
N LEU A 120 25.93 -6.57 -1.94
CA LEU A 120 26.17 -7.95 -2.38
C LEU A 120 27.09 -8.00 -3.62
N PHE A 121 26.81 -7.19 -4.65
CA PHE A 121 27.65 -7.14 -5.86
C PHE A 121 29.05 -6.67 -5.53
N ALA A 122 29.23 -5.66 -4.68
CA ALA A 122 30.55 -5.19 -4.24
C ALA A 122 31.31 -6.26 -3.42
N SER A 123 30.63 -7.24 -2.84
CA SER A 123 31.25 -8.33 -2.09
C SER A 123 31.77 -9.46 -2.98
N THR A 124 31.45 -9.50 -4.27
CA THR A 124 31.92 -10.53 -5.23
C THR A 124 33.44 -10.47 -5.40
N ALA A 125 34.05 -11.60 -5.73
CA ALA A 125 35.51 -11.68 -5.94
C ALA A 125 35.97 -10.73 -7.06
N GLU A 126 35.20 -10.65 -8.14
CA GLU A 126 35.52 -9.78 -9.28
C GLU A 126 35.42 -8.29 -8.92
N ALA A 127 34.38 -7.88 -8.19
CA ALA A 127 34.26 -6.49 -7.74
C ALA A 127 35.42 -6.11 -6.80
N LYS A 128 35.77 -6.98 -5.85
CA LYS A 128 36.93 -6.79 -4.95
C LYS A 128 38.25 -6.68 -5.70
N ALA A 129 38.49 -7.57 -6.68
CA ALA A 129 39.71 -7.54 -7.50
C ALA A 129 39.85 -6.22 -8.28
N ARG A 130 38.72 -5.59 -8.68
CA ARG A 130 38.67 -4.30 -9.38
C ARG A 130 38.58 -3.09 -8.44
N GLY A 131 38.51 -3.29 -7.12
CA GLY A 131 38.36 -2.21 -6.14
C GLY A 131 36.99 -1.52 -6.20
N TYR A 132 35.92 -2.24 -6.64
CA TYR A 132 34.59 -1.68 -6.80
C TYR A 132 33.82 -1.68 -5.46
N ALA A 133 33.56 -0.51 -4.93
CA ALA A 133 32.71 -0.28 -3.77
C ALA A 133 31.20 -0.29 -4.15
N PRO A 134 30.26 -0.38 -3.18
CA PRO A 134 28.83 -0.37 -3.46
C PRO A 134 28.34 0.82 -4.30
N GLY A 135 29.02 1.97 -4.23
CA GLY A 135 28.75 3.15 -5.07
C GLY A 135 28.89 2.88 -6.57
N ARG A 136 29.78 1.97 -6.98
CA ARG A 136 29.95 1.56 -8.38
C ARG A 136 28.67 0.97 -8.98
N PHE A 137 27.89 0.28 -8.18
CA PHE A 137 26.65 -0.37 -8.57
C PHE A 137 25.40 0.52 -8.35
N SER A 138 25.61 1.84 -8.15
CA SER A 138 24.54 2.84 -8.08
C SER A 138 24.32 3.49 -9.42
N PHE A 139 23.10 3.51 -9.91
CA PHE A 139 22.73 4.30 -11.09
C PHE A 139 22.49 5.79 -10.77
N ASN A 140 22.55 6.19 -9.49
CA ASN A 140 22.40 7.58 -9.06
C ASN A 140 23.71 8.35 -8.95
N VAL A 141 24.84 7.62 -8.83
CA VAL A 141 26.16 8.20 -8.60
C VAL A 141 27.04 7.97 -9.84
N SER A 142 27.90 8.93 -10.17
CA SER A 142 28.88 8.79 -11.25
C SER A 142 29.90 7.68 -10.95
N GLY A 143 30.53 7.16 -12.01
CA GLY A 143 31.58 6.14 -11.93
C GLY A 143 31.13 4.76 -12.42
N GLY A 144 29.91 4.30 -12.10
CA GLY A 144 29.39 3.02 -12.61
C GLY A 144 28.17 3.12 -13.50
N ARG A 145 27.46 4.23 -13.48
CA ARG A 145 26.29 4.49 -14.31
C ARG A 145 26.65 4.86 -15.74
N CYS A 146 25.72 4.73 -16.64
CA CYS A 146 25.79 5.33 -17.97
C CYS A 146 25.72 6.85 -17.84
N GLU A 147 26.76 7.55 -18.30
CA GLU A 147 26.78 9.02 -18.17
C GLU A 147 25.93 9.72 -19.26
N ALA A 148 25.62 9.07 -20.37
CA ALA A 148 24.75 9.61 -21.41
C ALA A 148 23.33 9.86 -20.88
N CYS A 149 22.73 8.87 -20.19
CA CYS A 149 21.41 9.00 -19.57
C CYS A 149 21.48 9.27 -18.05
N LYS A 150 22.68 9.44 -17.50
CA LYS A 150 22.92 9.67 -16.06
C LYS A 150 22.26 8.63 -15.14
N GLY A 151 22.13 7.40 -15.65
CA GLY A 151 21.53 6.27 -14.94
C GLY A 151 20.01 6.14 -15.06
N ASP A 152 19.35 6.97 -15.86
CA ASP A 152 17.89 6.88 -16.07
C ASP A 152 17.50 5.68 -16.95
N GLY A 153 18.43 5.17 -17.78
CA GLY A 153 18.19 4.12 -18.76
C GLY A 153 17.41 4.61 -19.98
N GLN A 154 16.90 5.82 -19.93
CA GLN A 154 16.11 6.47 -20.97
C GLN A 154 16.43 7.95 -21.06
N ILE A 155 16.12 8.54 -22.19
CA ILE A 155 16.30 9.98 -22.46
C ILE A 155 14.91 10.60 -22.57
N LYS A 156 14.70 11.68 -21.82
CA LYS A 156 13.49 12.48 -21.87
C LYS A 156 13.57 13.44 -23.06
N ILE A 157 12.61 13.36 -23.95
CA ILE A 157 12.40 14.33 -25.04
C ILE A 157 11.26 15.25 -24.62
N GLU A 158 11.62 16.49 -24.28
CA GLU A 158 10.63 17.50 -23.88
C GLU A 158 9.89 18.04 -25.11
N MET A 159 8.57 18.03 -25.04
CA MET A 159 7.68 18.54 -26.08
C MET A 159 6.88 19.71 -25.54
N HIS A 160 6.99 20.91 -26.18
CA HIS A 160 6.36 22.14 -25.68
C HIS A 160 4.84 22.10 -25.55
N PHE A 161 4.14 21.28 -26.34
CA PHE A 161 2.66 21.22 -26.38
C PHE A 161 2.10 19.81 -26.20
N LEU A 162 2.93 18.79 -26.03
CA LEU A 162 2.57 17.40 -25.85
C LEU A 162 3.23 16.83 -24.58
N PRO A 163 2.71 15.73 -24.01
CA PRO A 163 3.40 15.05 -22.94
C PRO A 163 4.82 14.65 -23.33
N ASP A 164 5.74 14.74 -22.37
CA ASP A 164 7.13 14.34 -22.56
C ASP A 164 7.21 12.86 -22.99
N VAL A 165 8.08 12.57 -23.95
CA VAL A 165 8.33 11.22 -24.46
C VAL A 165 9.64 10.70 -23.89
N TYR A 166 9.63 9.46 -23.41
CA TYR A 166 10.82 8.77 -22.92
C TYR A 166 11.23 7.68 -23.91
N VAL A 167 12.47 7.75 -24.37
CA VAL A 167 13.05 6.76 -25.30
C VAL A 167 14.22 6.05 -24.61
N PRO A 168 14.45 4.74 -24.87
CA PRO A 168 15.62 4.05 -24.35
C PRO A 168 16.91 4.78 -24.69
N CYS A 169 17.87 4.80 -23.79
CA CYS A 169 19.19 5.38 -24.05
C CYS A 169 19.96 4.52 -25.04
N GLU A 170 20.33 5.05 -26.20
CA GLU A 170 21.07 4.33 -27.25
C GLU A 170 22.47 3.87 -26.81
N VAL A 171 23.10 4.55 -25.83
CA VAL A 171 24.42 4.21 -25.33
C VAL A 171 24.42 2.99 -24.43
N CYS A 172 23.45 2.85 -23.54
CA CYS A 172 23.34 1.72 -22.61
C CYS A 172 22.16 0.80 -22.90
N ASN A 173 21.38 1.05 -23.97
CA ASN A 173 20.21 0.24 -24.35
C ASN A 173 19.23 -0.01 -23.20
N GLY A 174 19.09 0.97 -22.28
CA GLY A 174 18.20 0.84 -21.11
C GLY A 174 18.88 0.25 -19.87
N GLU A 175 20.08 -0.28 -19.94
CA GLU A 175 20.76 -1.00 -18.85
C GLU A 175 21.21 -0.11 -17.69
N ARG A 176 21.20 1.24 -17.84
CA ARG A 176 21.54 2.25 -16.81
C ARG A 176 22.99 2.33 -16.38
N TYR A 177 23.85 1.34 -16.70
CA TYR A 177 25.24 1.23 -16.27
C TYR A 177 26.21 1.29 -17.43
N ASN A 178 27.48 1.56 -17.14
CA ASN A 178 28.55 1.45 -18.10
C ASN A 178 29.01 -0.02 -18.26
N ARG A 179 29.72 -0.30 -19.35
CA ARG A 179 30.15 -1.63 -19.76
C ARG A 179 30.98 -2.35 -18.69
N GLU A 180 31.88 -1.61 -18.02
CA GLU A 180 32.79 -2.16 -17.01
C GLU A 180 32.02 -2.63 -15.77
N THR A 181 30.98 -1.92 -15.35
CA THR A 181 30.13 -2.31 -14.22
C THR A 181 29.30 -3.56 -14.56
N LEU A 182 28.81 -3.66 -15.79
CA LEU A 182 28.01 -4.80 -16.27
C LEU A 182 28.81 -6.11 -16.40
N GLN A 183 30.15 -6.04 -16.44
CA GLN A 183 30.98 -7.26 -16.42
C GLN A 183 30.94 -8.00 -15.11
N VAL A 184 30.70 -7.30 -13.99
CA VAL A 184 30.60 -7.92 -12.67
C VAL A 184 29.28 -8.68 -12.56
N THR A 185 29.35 -9.97 -12.23
CA THR A 185 28.16 -10.81 -12.11
C THR A 185 28.06 -11.46 -10.73
N TYR A 186 26.83 -11.72 -10.32
CA TYR A 186 26.47 -12.57 -9.20
C TYR A 186 25.57 -13.70 -9.68
N ARG A 187 25.96 -14.97 -9.47
CA ARG A 187 25.26 -16.16 -10.01
C ARG A 187 24.93 -16.03 -11.51
N GLY A 188 25.86 -15.48 -12.29
CA GLY A 188 25.71 -15.34 -13.74
C GLY A 188 24.83 -14.20 -14.21
N LYS A 189 24.33 -13.33 -13.33
CA LYS A 189 23.54 -12.15 -13.66
C LYS A 189 24.28 -10.87 -13.29
N ASN A 190 24.28 -9.89 -14.19
CA ASN A 190 24.79 -8.56 -13.92
C ASN A 190 23.77 -7.70 -13.16
N ILE A 191 24.18 -6.52 -12.71
CA ILE A 191 23.35 -5.65 -11.89
C ILE A 191 22.10 -5.11 -12.62
N SER A 192 22.18 -4.93 -13.95
CA SER A 192 21.05 -4.49 -14.77
C SER A 192 20.03 -5.62 -14.97
N GLU A 193 20.49 -6.85 -15.23
CA GLU A 193 19.62 -8.02 -15.33
C GLU A 193 18.86 -8.28 -14.03
N VAL A 194 19.47 -7.98 -12.88
CA VAL A 194 18.79 -8.07 -11.58
C VAL A 194 17.71 -7.01 -11.44
N LEU A 195 17.93 -5.79 -11.91
CA LEU A 195 16.88 -4.75 -11.93
C LEU A 195 15.67 -5.14 -12.79
N ASP A 196 15.92 -5.93 -13.84
CA ASP A 196 14.88 -6.36 -14.77
C ASP A 196 14.10 -7.60 -14.30
N MET A 197 14.57 -8.28 -13.24
CA MET A 197 13.83 -9.39 -12.63
C MET A 197 12.48 -8.93 -12.07
N THR A 198 11.49 -9.82 -12.17
CA THR A 198 10.26 -9.68 -11.37
C THR A 198 10.58 -9.91 -9.89
N VAL A 199 9.71 -9.45 -8.99
CA VAL A 199 9.84 -9.72 -7.55
C VAL A 199 9.85 -11.23 -7.29
N GLU A 200 9.04 -12.00 -8.01
CA GLU A 200 8.96 -13.46 -7.89
C GLU A 200 10.26 -14.14 -8.32
N ASP A 201 10.81 -13.79 -9.49
CA ASP A 201 12.09 -14.30 -9.95
C ASP A 201 13.23 -13.97 -9.00
N ALA A 202 13.24 -12.72 -8.49
CA ALA A 202 14.24 -12.26 -7.54
C ALA A 202 14.16 -13.00 -6.20
N LEU A 203 12.96 -13.38 -5.73
CA LEU A 203 12.78 -14.21 -4.52
C LEU A 203 13.51 -15.57 -4.67
N HIS A 204 13.39 -16.22 -5.82
CA HIS A 204 14.09 -17.45 -6.11
C HIS A 204 15.60 -17.23 -6.27
N PHE A 205 15.98 -16.17 -6.98
CA PHE A 205 17.38 -15.86 -7.22
C PHE A 205 18.17 -15.56 -5.93
N PHE A 206 17.55 -14.84 -5.00
CA PHE A 206 18.15 -14.45 -3.71
C PHE A 206 17.69 -15.30 -2.52
N GLU A 207 17.21 -16.52 -2.74
CA GLU A 207 16.67 -17.41 -1.69
C GLU A 207 17.63 -17.59 -0.49
N ASN A 208 18.96 -17.63 -0.77
CA ASN A 208 20.00 -17.84 0.23
C ASN A 208 20.56 -16.54 0.84
N ILE A 209 19.96 -15.38 0.55
CA ILE A 209 20.37 -14.08 1.12
C ILE A 209 19.23 -13.53 2.00
N PRO A 210 19.20 -13.86 3.32
CA PRO A 210 18.05 -13.60 4.18
C PRO A 210 17.59 -12.14 4.23
N GLY A 211 18.53 -11.18 4.20
CA GLY A 211 18.24 -9.75 4.22
C GLY A 211 17.46 -9.29 2.98
N ILE A 212 17.92 -9.69 1.80
CA ILE A 212 17.29 -9.39 0.51
C ILE A 212 15.96 -10.13 0.39
N ARG A 213 15.95 -11.44 0.67
CA ARG A 213 14.74 -12.27 0.62
C ARG A 213 13.62 -11.72 1.47
N ARG A 214 13.89 -11.28 2.71
CA ARG A 214 12.88 -10.70 3.61
C ARG A 214 12.21 -9.47 3.00
N LYS A 215 12.97 -8.57 2.36
CA LYS A 215 12.43 -7.37 1.70
C LYS A 215 11.62 -7.72 0.46
N LEU A 216 12.10 -8.65 -0.36
CA LEU A 216 11.36 -9.15 -1.52
C LEU A 216 10.04 -9.81 -1.11
N GLN A 217 10.05 -10.59 -0.01
CA GLN A 217 8.85 -11.22 0.52
C GLN A 217 7.77 -10.20 0.87
N THR A 218 8.11 -9.01 1.40
CA THR A 218 7.10 -7.98 1.69
C THR A 218 6.44 -7.43 0.43
N LEU A 219 7.17 -7.32 -0.69
CA LEU A 219 6.58 -6.95 -1.99
C LEU A 219 5.68 -8.06 -2.54
N PHE A 220 6.12 -9.31 -2.42
CA PHE A 220 5.33 -10.47 -2.85
C PHE A 220 4.04 -10.61 -2.06
N ASP A 221 4.11 -10.47 -0.72
CA ASP A 221 2.96 -10.59 0.18
C ASP A 221 1.85 -9.56 -0.10
N VAL A 222 2.19 -8.40 -0.66
CA VAL A 222 1.19 -7.39 -1.05
C VAL A 222 0.68 -7.56 -2.49
N GLY A 223 0.94 -8.72 -3.13
CA GLY A 223 0.48 -9.02 -4.48
C GLY A 223 1.27 -8.32 -5.58
N LEU A 224 2.55 -8.02 -5.36
CA LEU A 224 3.43 -7.38 -6.34
C LEU A 224 4.50 -8.34 -6.91
N GLY A 225 4.23 -9.65 -6.94
CA GLY A 225 5.16 -10.64 -7.48
C GLY A 225 5.55 -10.41 -8.94
N TYR A 226 4.65 -9.86 -9.73
CA TYR A 226 4.79 -9.65 -11.18
C TYR A 226 5.56 -8.38 -11.57
N ILE A 227 5.69 -7.37 -10.70
CA ILE A 227 6.39 -6.12 -11.05
C ILE A 227 7.90 -6.34 -11.09
N ARG A 228 8.59 -5.55 -11.92
CA ARG A 228 10.06 -5.60 -11.98
C ARG A 228 10.68 -4.73 -10.89
N LEU A 229 11.82 -5.16 -10.36
CA LEU A 229 12.54 -4.45 -9.30
C LEU A 229 12.89 -3.02 -9.70
N GLY A 230 13.37 -2.84 -10.94
CA GLY A 230 13.76 -1.55 -11.51
C GLY A 230 12.66 -0.82 -12.27
N GLN A 231 11.39 -1.27 -12.18
CA GLN A 231 10.28 -0.61 -12.87
C GLN A 231 10.16 0.86 -12.45
N PRO A 232 10.21 1.82 -13.39
CA PRO A 232 10.12 3.23 -13.04
C PRO A 232 8.84 3.56 -12.27
N ALA A 233 8.95 4.37 -11.22
CA ALA A 233 7.81 4.78 -10.40
C ALA A 233 6.70 5.46 -11.22
N THR A 234 7.06 6.11 -12.32
CA THR A 234 6.14 6.79 -13.24
C THR A 234 5.29 5.85 -14.08
N THR A 235 5.64 4.55 -14.14
CA THR A 235 4.89 3.51 -14.87
C THR A 235 4.02 2.65 -13.96
N LEU A 236 4.14 2.82 -12.65
CA LEU A 236 3.30 2.12 -11.69
C LEU A 236 1.90 2.73 -11.66
N SER A 237 0.88 1.89 -11.60
CA SER A 237 -0.47 2.32 -11.28
C SER A 237 -0.56 2.85 -9.84
N GLY A 238 -1.59 3.64 -9.54
CA GLY A 238 -1.81 4.16 -8.18
C GLY A 238 -1.88 3.03 -7.13
N GLY A 239 -2.56 1.93 -7.45
CA GLY A 239 -2.65 0.77 -6.56
C GLY A 239 -1.31 0.06 -6.36
N GLU A 240 -0.48 -0.07 -7.39
CA GLU A 240 0.88 -0.63 -7.25
C GLU A 240 1.77 0.28 -6.38
N ALA A 241 1.75 1.59 -6.61
CA ALA A 241 2.48 2.56 -5.80
C ALA A 241 2.06 2.48 -4.31
N GLN A 242 0.76 2.38 -4.05
CA GLN A 242 0.21 2.21 -2.71
C GLN A 242 0.72 0.93 -2.04
N ARG A 243 0.71 -0.20 -2.75
CA ARG A 243 1.20 -1.48 -2.21
C ARG A 243 2.70 -1.50 -1.97
N VAL A 244 3.51 -0.80 -2.81
CA VAL A 244 4.94 -0.61 -2.52
C VAL A 244 5.15 0.18 -1.22
N LYS A 245 4.34 1.22 -0.97
CA LYS A 245 4.36 1.96 0.32
C LYS A 245 3.99 1.04 1.48
N LEU A 246 2.95 0.22 1.34
CA LEU A 246 2.55 -0.76 2.34
C LEU A 246 3.67 -1.76 2.63
N ALA A 247 4.32 -2.32 1.60
CA ALA A 247 5.47 -3.23 1.75
C ALA A 247 6.62 -2.58 2.53
N SER A 248 6.89 -1.29 2.28
CA SER A 248 7.90 -0.53 3.04
C SER A 248 7.55 -0.40 4.52
N GLU A 249 6.26 -0.20 4.86
CA GLU A 249 5.82 -0.12 6.25
C GLU A 249 5.91 -1.47 6.99
N LEU A 250 5.65 -2.58 6.28
CA LEU A 250 5.76 -3.93 6.85
C LEU A 250 7.18 -4.31 7.29
N GLN A 251 8.21 -3.68 6.70
CA GLN A 251 9.61 -3.93 7.07
C GLN A 251 10.00 -3.25 8.39
N LYS A 252 9.25 -2.22 8.78
CA LYS A 252 9.55 -1.45 9.99
C LYS A 252 9.10 -2.22 11.24
N ARG A 253 9.81 -1.98 12.36
CA ARG A 253 9.39 -2.52 13.65
C ARG A 253 8.02 -1.93 14.03
N GLN A 254 7.07 -2.80 14.30
CA GLN A 254 5.72 -2.41 14.68
C GLN A 254 5.67 -2.04 16.17
N SER A 255 5.12 -0.85 16.49
CA SER A 255 4.89 -0.42 17.88
C SER A 255 3.57 -0.97 18.44
N GLY A 256 2.67 -1.44 17.57
CA GLY A 256 1.33 -1.87 17.96
C GLY A 256 0.39 -0.71 18.31
N LYS A 257 0.76 0.54 17.98
CA LYS A 257 -0.05 1.75 18.24
C LYS A 257 -0.13 2.67 17.03
N THR A 258 0.16 2.16 15.85
CA THR A 258 0.06 2.90 14.59
C THR A 258 -1.36 2.82 14.05
N PHE A 259 -1.88 3.95 13.58
CA PHE A 259 -3.14 4.03 12.85
C PHE A 259 -2.84 4.09 11.35
N TYR A 260 -3.19 3.04 10.62
CA TYR A 260 -3.03 2.97 9.17
C TYR A 260 -4.33 3.37 8.48
N ILE A 261 -4.23 4.19 7.44
CA ILE A 261 -5.33 4.56 6.56
C ILE A 261 -4.96 4.15 5.14
N LEU A 262 -5.82 3.36 4.49
CA LEU A 262 -5.66 2.92 3.11
C LEU A 262 -6.91 3.29 2.31
N ASP A 263 -6.73 3.79 1.09
CA ASP A 263 -7.82 4.17 0.20
C ASP A 263 -7.85 3.22 -1.00
N GLU A 264 -8.91 2.42 -1.08
CA GLU A 264 -9.19 1.42 -2.13
C GLU A 264 -7.98 0.54 -2.51
N PRO A 265 -7.33 -0.15 -1.54
CA PRO A 265 -6.09 -0.89 -1.80
C PRO A 265 -6.28 -2.13 -2.68
N THR A 266 -7.52 -2.59 -2.91
CA THR A 266 -7.80 -3.74 -3.78
C THR A 266 -8.01 -3.38 -5.24
N THR A 267 -7.93 -2.09 -5.59
CA THR A 267 -8.12 -1.63 -6.98
C THR A 267 -7.12 -2.31 -7.92
N GLY A 268 -7.65 -2.94 -8.99
CA GLY A 268 -6.85 -3.64 -10.00
C GLY A 268 -6.27 -5.00 -9.57
N LEU A 269 -6.67 -5.54 -8.42
CA LEU A 269 -6.22 -6.84 -7.95
C LEU A 269 -7.11 -8.00 -8.44
N HIS A 270 -6.47 -9.13 -8.74
CA HIS A 270 -7.16 -10.40 -8.87
C HIS A 270 -7.52 -10.98 -7.49
N PHE A 271 -8.44 -11.94 -7.48
CA PHE A 271 -8.94 -12.55 -6.24
C PHE A 271 -7.84 -13.07 -5.30
N GLU A 272 -6.80 -13.71 -5.83
CA GLU A 272 -5.70 -14.26 -5.03
C GLU A 272 -4.86 -13.15 -4.39
N ASP A 273 -4.63 -12.05 -5.10
CA ASP A 273 -3.89 -10.90 -4.58
C ASP A 273 -4.70 -10.18 -3.49
N VAL A 274 -6.04 -10.12 -3.63
CA VAL A 274 -6.93 -9.60 -2.58
C VAL A 274 -6.80 -10.44 -1.30
N ARG A 275 -6.74 -11.77 -1.43
CA ARG A 275 -6.55 -12.67 -0.28
C ARG A 275 -5.22 -12.40 0.42
N GLN A 276 -4.12 -12.31 -0.33
CA GLN A 276 -2.80 -12.01 0.20
C GLN A 276 -2.75 -10.64 0.89
N LEU A 277 -3.31 -9.60 0.25
CA LEU A 277 -3.41 -8.27 0.83
C LEU A 277 -4.19 -8.28 2.14
N LEU A 278 -5.33 -8.99 2.19
CA LEU A 278 -6.13 -9.10 3.40
C LEU A 278 -5.35 -9.77 4.53
N GLU A 279 -4.59 -10.84 4.25
CA GLU A 279 -3.71 -11.47 5.24
C GLU A 279 -2.66 -10.49 5.80
N VAL A 280 -2.12 -9.63 4.94
CA VAL A 280 -1.19 -8.58 5.36
C VAL A 280 -1.88 -7.58 6.29
N LEU A 281 -3.09 -7.11 5.94
CA LEU A 281 -3.85 -6.18 6.78
C LEU A 281 -4.20 -6.82 8.14
N GLN A 282 -4.58 -8.09 8.14
CA GLN A 282 -4.85 -8.85 9.37
C GLN A 282 -3.59 -8.96 10.24
N ARG A 283 -2.42 -9.26 9.66
CA ARG A 283 -1.12 -9.29 10.40
C ARG A 283 -0.79 -7.93 11.04
N LEU A 284 -1.08 -6.81 10.37
CA LEU A 284 -0.90 -5.47 10.96
C LEU A 284 -1.78 -5.27 12.19
N VAL A 285 -3.03 -5.71 12.12
CA VAL A 285 -3.97 -5.62 13.25
C VAL A 285 -3.55 -6.56 14.39
N ASP A 286 -3.13 -7.78 14.09
CA ASP A 286 -2.65 -8.75 15.09
C ASP A 286 -1.39 -8.25 15.81
N ALA A 287 -0.58 -7.43 15.15
CA ALA A 287 0.53 -6.72 15.78
C ALA A 287 0.07 -5.55 16.69
N GLY A 288 -1.24 -5.37 16.88
CA GLY A 288 -1.84 -4.36 17.76
C GLY A 288 -2.14 -3.02 17.11
N ASN A 289 -1.88 -2.86 15.80
CA ASN A 289 -2.17 -1.61 15.10
C ASN A 289 -3.67 -1.50 14.77
N THR A 290 -4.10 -0.28 14.46
CA THR A 290 -5.45 0.00 13.94
C THR A 290 -5.35 0.20 12.44
N VAL A 291 -6.20 -0.48 11.68
CA VAL A 291 -6.22 -0.37 10.22
C VAL A 291 -7.60 0.10 9.79
N LEU A 292 -7.67 1.24 9.11
CA LEU A 292 -8.88 1.77 8.50
C LEU A 292 -8.70 1.74 6.98
N VAL A 293 -9.66 1.12 6.30
CA VAL A 293 -9.64 0.95 4.84
C VAL A 293 -10.92 1.52 4.26
N ILE A 294 -10.81 2.38 3.24
CA ILE A 294 -11.95 2.73 2.39
C ILE A 294 -12.04 1.63 1.32
N GLU A 295 -13.15 0.92 1.23
CA GLU A 295 -13.29 -0.22 0.31
C GLU A 295 -14.70 -0.45 -0.19
N HIS A 296 -14.76 -1.06 -1.38
CA HIS A 296 -15.97 -1.52 -2.04
C HIS A 296 -15.97 -3.04 -2.27
N ASN A 297 -14.82 -3.69 -2.09
CA ASN A 297 -14.66 -5.13 -2.27
C ASN A 297 -15.33 -5.89 -1.13
N LEU A 298 -16.38 -6.66 -1.46
CA LEU A 298 -17.18 -7.38 -0.47
C LEU A 298 -16.39 -8.46 0.29
N ASP A 299 -15.35 -9.04 -0.31
CA ASP A 299 -14.51 -10.02 0.37
C ASP A 299 -13.67 -9.37 1.49
N VAL A 300 -13.25 -8.11 1.32
CA VAL A 300 -12.60 -7.34 2.37
C VAL A 300 -13.60 -6.89 3.42
N ILE A 301 -14.75 -6.38 2.98
CA ILE A 301 -15.80 -5.85 3.87
C ILE A 301 -16.31 -6.94 4.82
N LYS A 302 -16.61 -8.14 4.31
CA LYS A 302 -17.08 -9.25 5.16
C LYS A 302 -16.04 -9.75 6.17
N CYS A 303 -14.75 -9.48 5.94
CA CYS A 303 -13.64 -9.86 6.82
C CYS A 303 -13.25 -8.77 7.83
N ALA A 304 -13.90 -7.60 7.80
CA ALA A 304 -13.65 -6.51 8.75
C ALA A 304 -14.10 -6.87 10.17
N ASP A 305 -13.48 -6.27 11.17
CA ASP A 305 -13.96 -6.31 12.55
C ASP A 305 -15.08 -5.29 12.77
N HIS A 306 -15.02 -4.16 12.05
CA HIS A 306 -15.97 -3.06 12.15
C HIS A 306 -16.21 -2.44 10.78
N ILE A 307 -17.44 -2.08 10.47
CA ILE A 307 -17.84 -1.38 9.26
C ILE A 307 -18.42 -0.02 9.64
N VAL A 308 -18.13 0.99 8.82
CA VAL A 308 -18.79 2.30 8.84
C VAL A 308 -19.36 2.54 7.44
N ASP A 309 -20.67 2.50 7.30
CA ASP A 309 -21.35 2.65 6.01
C ASP A 309 -21.92 4.07 5.88
N LEU A 310 -21.45 4.82 4.88
CA LEU A 310 -21.90 6.18 4.56
C LEU A 310 -22.93 6.15 3.45
N GLY A 311 -23.95 6.98 3.61
CA GLY A 311 -25.04 7.08 2.64
C GLY A 311 -26.11 8.09 3.07
N PRO A 312 -27.39 7.79 2.73
CA PRO A 312 -27.83 6.61 1.92
C PRO A 312 -27.44 6.69 0.45
N GLU A 313 -27.27 7.90 -0.09
CA GLU A 313 -26.92 8.14 -1.49
C GLU A 313 -25.66 9.02 -1.63
N GLY A 314 -25.36 9.47 -2.84
CA GLY A 314 -24.28 10.41 -3.14
C GLY A 314 -24.75 11.88 -3.14
N GLY A 315 -23.79 12.81 -3.10
CA GLY A 315 -24.04 14.25 -3.12
C GLY A 315 -24.85 14.75 -1.92
N ASP A 316 -25.80 15.62 -2.16
CA ASP A 316 -26.58 16.26 -1.09
C ASP A 316 -27.47 15.29 -0.29
N ARG A 317 -27.77 14.12 -0.86
CA ARG A 317 -28.53 13.06 -0.20
C ARG A 317 -27.66 12.03 0.52
N GLY A 318 -26.35 12.26 0.55
CA GLY A 318 -25.36 11.49 1.29
C GLY A 318 -24.92 12.18 2.57
N GLY A 319 -23.68 11.92 2.97
CA GLY A 319 -23.00 12.63 4.05
C GLY A 319 -23.44 12.27 5.45
N THR A 320 -24.10 11.12 5.63
CA THR A 320 -24.47 10.58 6.95
C THR A 320 -23.93 9.15 7.10
N ILE A 321 -23.77 8.71 8.36
CA ILE A 321 -23.52 7.30 8.66
C ILE A 321 -24.87 6.60 8.74
N VAL A 322 -25.09 5.63 7.85
CA VAL A 322 -26.33 4.84 7.77
C VAL A 322 -26.25 3.67 8.73
N ALA A 323 -25.08 3.04 8.83
CA ALA A 323 -24.83 1.92 9.73
C ALA A 323 -23.38 1.92 10.21
N GLN A 324 -23.14 1.46 11.43
CA GLN A 324 -21.81 1.14 11.92
C GLN A 324 -21.89 0.02 12.94
N GLY A 325 -20.92 -0.89 12.94
CA GLY A 325 -20.88 -2.07 13.78
C GLY A 325 -20.09 -3.20 13.13
N THR A 326 -20.23 -4.41 13.66
CA THR A 326 -19.69 -5.61 13.01
C THR A 326 -20.41 -5.86 11.68
N PRO A 327 -19.81 -6.60 10.74
CA PRO A 327 -20.47 -6.99 9.49
C PRO A 327 -21.85 -7.63 9.71
N GLU A 328 -21.99 -8.41 10.77
CA GLU A 328 -23.25 -9.07 11.16
C GLU A 328 -24.31 -8.04 11.60
N GLU A 329 -23.93 -7.03 12.39
CA GLU A 329 -24.83 -5.96 12.83
C GLU A 329 -25.25 -5.06 11.66
N VAL A 330 -24.31 -4.68 10.80
CA VAL A 330 -24.58 -3.85 9.61
C VAL A 330 -25.49 -4.58 8.60
N ALA A 331 -25.36 -5.91 8.50
CA ALA A 331 -26.20 -6.75 7.65
C ALA A 331 -27.70 -6.71 8.02
N GLU A 332 -28.05 -6.35 9.26
CA GLU A 332 -29.45 -6.27 9.73
C GLU A 332 -30.04 -4.86 9.59
N VAL A 333 -29.25 -3.86 9.13
CA VAL A 333 -29.74 -2.48 8.93
C VAL A 333 -30.41 -2.33 7.57
N GLU A 334 -31.72 -2.23 7.51
CA GLU A 334 -32.51 -2.15 6.26
C GLU A 334 -32.10 -1.01 5.33
N GLY A 335 -31.67 0.14 5.88
CA GLY A 335 -31.23 1.31 5.09
C GLY A 335 -29.81 1.21 4.51
N SER A 336 -29.06 0.16 4.82
CA SER A 336 -27.68 -0.02 4.37
C SER A 336 -27.62 -0.87 3.09
N TYR A 337 -27.23 -0.26 1.98
CA TYR A 337 -26.98 -1.02 0.76
C TYR A 337 -25.81 -2.00 0.95
N THR A 338 -24.75 -1.57 1.60
CA THR A 338 -23.61 -2.45 1.95
C THR A 338 -24.08 -3.61 2.82
N GLY A 339 -24.91 -3.36 3.84
CA GLY A 339 -25.45 -4.39 4.72
C GLY A 339 -26.22 -5.47 3.96
N HIS A 340 -27.02 -5.07 2.98
CA HIS A 340 -27.76 -6.02 2.15
C HIS A 340 -26.84 -7.00 1.38
N PHE A 341 -25.75 -6.50 0.79
CA PHE A 341 -24.77 -7.36 0.10
C PHE A 341 -23.94 -8.21 1.07
N VAL A 342 -23.54 -7.63 2.20
CA VAL A 342 -22.79 -8.34 3.25
C VAL A 342 -23.62 -9.50 3.80
N LYS A 343 -24.91 -9.32 4.05
CA LYS A 343 -25.84 -10.38 4.50
C LYS A 343 -25.80 -11.60 3.59
N ARG A 344 -25.93 -11.38 2.27
CA ARG A 344 -25.85 -12.45 1.27
C ARG A 344 -24.50 -13.18 1.29
N MET A 345 -23.40 -12.45 1.46
CA MET A 345 -22.07 -13.06 1.53
C MET A 345 -21.90 -13.90 2.78
N LEU A 346 -22.33 -13.42 3.95
CA LEU A 346 -22.27 -14.14 5.22
C LEU A 346 -23.15 -15.42 5.20
N GLU A 347 -24.34 -15.35 4.62
CA GLU A 347 -25.23 -16.51 4.47
C GLU A 347 -24.62 -17.56 3.54
N ALA A 348 -24.06 -17.15 2.40
CA ALA A 348 -23.38 -18.04 1.47
C ALA A 348 -22.18 -18.74 2.12
N ASP A 349 -21.38 -18.00 2.90
CA ASP A 349 -20.23 -18.57 3.60
C ASP A 349 -20.65 -19.55 4.71
N ARG A 350 -21.74 -19.30 5.44
CA ARG A 350 -22.31 -20.24 6.43
C ARG A 350 -22.78 -21.55 5.79
N GLN A 351 -23.48 -21.47 4.65
CA GLN A 351 -23.95 -22.64 3.91
C GLN A 351 -22.80 -23.49 3.36
N LEU A 352 -21.68 -22.87 2.99
CA LEU A 352 -20.50 -23.58 2.52
C LEU A 352 -19.67 -24.21 3.67
N ALA A 353 -19.69 -23.61 4.84
CA ALA A 353 -19.01 -24.13 6.03
C ALA A 353 -19.77 -25.33 6.66
N SER A 354 -21.07 -25.48 6.40
CA SER A 354 -21.89 -26.57 6.88
C SER A 354 -21.90 -27.83 5.98
N ARG A 355 -21.23 -27.78 4.84
CA ARG A 355 -21.01 -28.89 3.90
C ARG A 355 -19.62 -29.49 4.03
#